data_c161f0417fb2266cc2699f2d843b44ba
#
_entry.id   c161f0417fb2266cc2699f2d843b44ba
#
_cell.length_a   1.000
_cell.length_b   1.000
_cell.length_c   1.000
_cell.angle_alpha   90.00
_cell.angle_beta   90.00
_cell.angle_gamma   90.00
#
_symmetry.space_group_name_H-M   'P 1'
#
loop_
_entity.id
_entity.type
_entity.pdbx_description
1 polymer ?
#
loop_
_entity_poly.entity_id
_entity_poly.type
_entity_poly.pdbx_seq_one_letter_code
_entity_poly.pdbx_strand_id
1 'polypeptide(L)'
;MTEEEENWKDKYLRALAEQENMRKRIGKEKQEMVTFGIENAIAEFLGAIDNFENGLRLGMSTEGPVKTWATGFEMILSQFKEVLYNHGIISFHSEGNTFDPQLHEAVEIEETTEHPDGMIMHEFTKGYKSGARTIRPARVKVAKLPQVLAPAEESTSTME
;
A
#
# COMPACT_ATOMS: atom_id res chain seq x y z
N MET A 1 -40.68 11.96 45.07
CA MET A 1 -40.20 11.16 43.94
C MET A 1 -40.14 9.73 44.43
N THR A 2 -40.87 8.84 43.80
CA THR A 2 -40.88 7.42 44.19
C THR A 2 -39.64 6.73 43.61
N GLU A 3 -39.15 5.65 44.24
CA GLU A 3 -37.99 4.87 43.75
C GLU A 3 -38.20 4.41 42.28
N GLU A 4 -39.43 4.21 41.86
CA GLU A 4 -39.77 3.87 40.45
C GLU A 4 -39.52 5.04 39.48
N GLU A 5 -39.81 6.29 39.89
CA GLU A 5 -39.56 7.49 39.04
C GLU A 5 -38.07 7.75 38.88
N GLU A 6 -37.23 7.53 39.88
CA GLU A 6 -35.77 7.61 39.79
C GLU A 6 -35.23 6.51 38.86
N ASN A 7 -35.75 5.28 38.98
CA ASN A 7 -35.34 4.17 38.10
C ASN A 7 -35.65 4.42 36.61
N TRP A 8 -36.84 4.99 36.32
CA TRP A 8 -37.21 5.34 34.92
C TRP A 8 -36.37 6.50 34.40
N LYS A 9 -36.05 7.48 35.20
CA LYS A 9 -35.18 8.59 34.82
C LYS A 9 -33.78 8.11 34.49
N ASP A 10 -33.20 7.23 35.30
CA ASP A 10 -31.89 6.65 35.02
C ASP A 10 -31.86 5.79 33.77
N LYS A 11 -32.90 4.98 33.52
CA LYS A 11 -33.05 4.21 32.29
C LYS A 11 -33.17 5.12 31.09
N TYR A 12 -33.92 6.21 31.16
CA TYR A 12 -34.07 7.18 30.09
C TYR A 12 -32.73 7.88 29.78
N LEU A 13 -32.02 8.35 30.79
CA LEU A 13 -30.73 9.01 30.64
C LEU A 13 -29.69 8.06 30.03
N ARG A 14 -29.69 6.80 30.46
CA ARG A 14 -28.84 5.77 29.87
C ARG A 14 -29.17 5.52 28.41
N ALA A 15 -30.44 5.36 28.06
CA ALA A 15 -30.88 5.18 26.68
C ALA A 15 -30.51 6.37 25.79
N LEU A 16 -30.61 7.60 26.32
CA LEU A 16 -30.21 8.82 25.62
C LEU A 16 -28.70 8.84 25.35
N ALA A 17 -27.88 8.47 26.36
CA ALA A 17 -26.43 8.37 26.21
C ALA A 17 -26.04 7.28 25.21
N GLU A 18 -26.68 6.12 25.25
CA GLU A 18 -26.47 5.04 24.29
C GLU A 18 -26.84 5.47 22.87
N GLN A 19 -27.96 6.18 22.70
CA GLN A 19 -28.37 6.72 21.40
C GLN A 19 -27.33 7.71 20.84
N GLU A 20 -26.81 8.60 21.68
CA GLU A 20 -25.80 9.56 21.25
C GLU A 20 -24.47 8.88 20.89
N ASN A 21 -24.03 7.89 21.67
CA ASN A 21 -22.86 7.08 21.36
C ASN A 21 -23.03 6.31 20.06
N MET A 22 -24.22 5.71 19.83
CA MET A 22 -24.54 5.02 18.59
C MET A 22 -24.51 5.97 17.40
N ARG A 23 -25.10 7.19 17.53
CA ARG A 23 -25.07 8.21 16.48
C ARG A 23 -23.63 8.61 16.10
N LYS A 24 -22.75 8.83 17.10
CA LYS A 24 -21.33 9.14 16.87
C LYS A 24 -20.63 7.99 16.14
N ARG A 25 -20.89 6.75 16.58
CA ARG A 25 -20.32 5.55 15.96
C ARG A 25 -20.75 5.40 14.50
N ILE A 26 -22.05 5.49 14.23
CA ILE A 26 -22.59 5.41 12.86
C ILE A 26 -22.01 6.51 11.97
N GLY A 27 -21.86 7.73 12.50
CA GLY A 27 -21.21 8.83 11.77
C GLY A 27 -19.78 8.51 11.37
N LYS A 28 -19.01 7.91 12.26
CA LYS A 28 -17.63 7.48 11.99
C LYS A 28 -17.57 6.33 10.98
N GLU A 29 -18.39 5.30 11.20
CA GLU A 29 -18.48 4.13 10.29
C GLU A 29 -18.87 4.56 8.86
N LYS A 30 -19.82 5.50 8.74
CA LYS A 30 -20.21 6.05 7.43
C LYS A 30 -19.04 6.77 6.74
N GLN A 31 -18.30 7.58 7.48
CA GLN A 31 -17.14 8.30 6.93
C GLN A 31 -16.04 7.33 6.49
N GLU A 32 -15.75 6.31 7.29
CA GLU A 32 -14.78 5.25 6.98
C GLU A 32 -15.21 4.47 5.72
N MET A 33 -16.50 4.16 5.59
CA MET A 33 -17.05 3.44 4.43
C MET A 33 -16.92 4.26 3.14
N VAL A 34 -17.18 5.57 3.19
CA VAL A 34 -17.00 6.46 2.03
C VAL A 34 -15.52 6.53 1.63
N THR A 35 -14.63 6.73 2.59
CA THR A 35 -13.18 6.74 2.34
C THR A 35 -12.71 5.43 1.71
N PHE A 36 -13.15 4.30 2.25
CA PHE A 36 -12.85 2.97 1.72
C PHE A 36 -13.34 2.78 0.28
N GLY A 37 -14.54 3.25 -0.03
CA GLY A 37 -15.09 3.18 -1.39
C GLY A 37 -14.26 3.98 -2.40
N ILE A 38 -13.81 5.17 -2.00
CA ILE A 38 -12.92 6.02 -2.82
C ILE A 38 -11.56 5.34 -3.02
N GLU A 39 -10.96 4.83 -1.95
CA GLU A 39 -9.67 4.13 -2.01
C GLU A 39 -9.71 2.92 -2.93
N ASN A 40 -10.79 2.12 -2.89
CA ASN A 40 -10.96 0.96 -3.77
C ASN A 40 -11.10 1.38 -5.25
N ALA A 41 -11.92 2.39 -5.54
CA ALA A 41 -12.06 2.91 -6.90
C ALA A 41 -10.71 3.42 -7.44
N ILE A 42 -9.94 4.12 -6.61
CA ILE A 42 -8.61 4.60 -6.99
C ILE A 42 -7.65 3.43 -7.21
N ALA A 43 -7.68 2.39 -6.38
CA ALA A 43 -6.82 1.22 -6.53
C ALA A 43 -6.96 0.56 -7.93
N GLU A 44 -8.17 0.52 -8.47
CA GLU A 44 -8.42 0.03 -9.83
C GLU A 44 -7.80 0.92 -10.90
N PHE A 45 -7.78 2.24 -10.68
CA PHE A 45 -7.19 3.22 -11.60
C PHE A 45 -5.66 3.21 -11.62
N LEU A 46 -5.00 2.77 -10.54
CA LEU A 46 -3.53 2.80 -10.44
C LEU A 46 -2.85 2.01 -11.57
N GLY A 47 -3.44 0.90 -12.01
CA GLY A 47 -2.91 0.13 -13.13
C GLY A 47 -2.88 0.91 -14.45
N ALA A 48 -3.91 1.71 -14.70
CA ALA A 48 -3.95 2.58 -15.88
C ALA A 48 -2.90 3.69 -15.80
N ILE A 49 -2.70 4.27 -14.61
CA ILE A 49 -1.67 5.29 -14.36
C ILE A 49 -0.28 4.72 -14.60
N ASP A 50 0.02 3.51 -14.12
CA ASP A 50 1.31 2.84 -14.33
C ASP A 50 1.58 2.60 -15.83
N ASN A 51 0.59 2.11 -16.55
CA ASN A 51 0.70 1.90 -18.00
C ASN A 51 0.94 3.21 -18.75
N PHE A 52 0.28 4.28 -18.30
CA PHE A 52 0.46 5.60 -18.87
C PHE A 52 1.85 6.17 -18.58
N GLU A 53 2.38 6.02 -17.34
CA GLU A 53 3.76 6.37 -17.00
C GLU A 53 4.78 5.61 -17.85
N ASN A 54 4.57 4.30 -18.04
CA ASN A 54 5.45 3.48 -18.86
C ASN A 54 5.45 3.92 -20.33
N GLY A 55 4.27 4.22 -20.87
CA GLY A 55 4.14 4.75 -22.24
C GLY A 55 4.84 6.09 -22.42
N LEU A 56 4.69 7.00 -21.45
CA LEU A 56 5.36 8.31 -21.47
C LEU A 56 6.88 8.16 -21.40
N ARG A 57 7.40 7.27 -20.56
CA ARG A 57 8.85 7.03 -20.46
C ARG A 57 9.46 6.60 -21.80
N LEU A 58 8.75 5.75 -22.55
CA LEU A 58 9.16 5.35 -23.91
C LEU A 58 9.09 6.54 -24.87
N GLY A 59 8.04 7.35 -24.81
CA GLY A 59 7.89 8.55 -25.63
C GLY A 59 8.93 9.63 -25.37
N MET A 60 9.30 9.82 -24.10
CA MET A 60 10.32 10.79 -23.68
C MET A 60 11.74 10.41 -24.11
N SER A 61 12.01 9.11 -24.29
CA SER A 61 13.29 8.62 -24.81
C SER A 61 13.44 8.79 -26.33
N THR A 62 12.38 9.19 -27.03
CA THR A 62 12.35 9.38 -28.48
C THR A 62 12.57 10.87 -28.80
N GLU A 63 13.23 11.17 -29.92
CA GLU A 63 13.42 12.56 -30.37
C GLU A 63 12.30 13.01 -31.31
N GLY A 64 12.19 14.36 -31.48
CA GLY A 64 11.28 14.97 -32.43
C GLY A 64 9.85 15.18 -31.90
N PRO A 65 8.82 15.15 -32.78
CA PRO A 65 7.43 15.46 -32.42
C PRO A 65 6.86 14.60 -31.30
N VAL A 66 7.32 13.33 -31.19
CA VAL A 66 6.87 12.38 -30.16
C VAL A 66 7.23 12.89 -28.75
N LYS A 67 8.42 13.44 -28.58
CA LYS A 67 8.86 14.02 -27.31
C LYS A 67 7.98 15.21 -26.88
N THR A 68 7.59 16.05 -27.82
CA THR A 68 6.71 17.19 -27.54
C THR A 68 5.33 16.74 -27.06
N TRP A 69 4.76 15.72 -27.71
CA TRP A 69 3.51 15.11 -27.26
C TRP A 69 3.64 14.47 -25.89
N ALA A 70 4.72 13.70 -25.65
CA ALA A 70 4.98 13.08 -24.35
C ALA A 70 5.05 14.11 -23.21
N THR A 71 5.69 15.27 -23.44
CA THR A 71 5.74 16.38 -22.46
C THR A 71 4.34 16.91 -22.13
N GLY A 72 3.46 17.06 -23.13
CA GLY A 72 2.07 17.46 -22.89
C GLY A 72 1.30 16.45 -22.03
N PHE A 73 1.48 15.18 -22.30
CA PHE A 73 0.84 14.12 -21.51
C PHE A 73 1.43 13.99 -20.10
N GLU A 74 2.72 14.31 -19.90
CA GLU A 74 3.33 14.36 -18.56
C GLU A 74 2.64 15.39 -17.65
N MET A 75 2.24 16.53 -18.22
CA MET A 75 1.46 17.54 -17.48
C MET A 75 0.10 16.96 -17.03
N ILE A 76 -0.58 16.18 -17.88
CA ILE A 76 -1.85 15.54 -17.55
C ILE A 76 -1.64 14.50 -16.43
N LEU A 77 -0.58 13.70 -16.53
CA LEU A 77 -0.23 12.72 -15.49
C LEU A 77 0.04 13.40 -14.15
N SER A 78 0.69 14.56 -14.16
CA SER A 78 0.94 15.35 -12.95
C SER A 78 -0.37 15.81 -12.30
N GLN A 79 -1.39 16.18 -13.09
CA GLN A 79 -2.72 16.52 -12.58
C GLN A 79 -3.39 15.31 -11.92
N PHE A 80 -3.28 14.10 -12.49
CA PHE A 80 -3.78 12.89 -11.85
C PHE A 80 -3.10 12.63 -10.50
N LYS A 81 -1.78 12.80 -10.42
CA LYS A 81 -1.03 12.67 -9.16
C LYS A 81 -1.44 13.71 -8.11
N GLU A 82 -1.74 14.93 -8.54
CA GLU A 82 -2.27 15.98 -7.66
C GLU A 82 -3.65 15.61 -7.10
N VAL A 83 -4.53 15.05 -7.91
CA VAL A 83 -5.84 14.55 -7.45
C VAL A 83 -5.65 13.45 -6.41
N LEU A 84 -4.76 12.48 -6.63
CA LEU A 84 -4.45 11.44 -5.65
C LEU A 84 -3.95 12.05 -4.33
N TYR A 85 -3.03 13.00 -4.42
CA TYR A 85 -2.48 13.69 -3.26
C TYR A 85 -3.55 14.44 -2.46
N ASN A 86 -4.49 15.12 -3.13
CA ASN A 86 -5.60 15.83 -2.50
C ASN A 86 -6.55 14.88 -1.75
N HIS A 87 -6.63 13.61 -2.16
CA HIS A 87 -7.34 12.55 -1.45
C HIS A 87 -6.48 11.83 -0.39
N GLY A 88 -5.27 12.33 -0.11
CA GLY A 88 -4.35 11.76 0.86
C GLY A 88 -3.67 10.48 0.39
N ILE A 89 -3.72 10.18 -0.91
CA ILE A 89 -3.10 9.01 -1.51
C ILE A 89 -1.75 9.39 -2.09
N ILE A 90 -0.70 8.79 -1.53
CA ILE A 90 0.68 9.07 -1.90
C ILE A 90 1.39 7.80 -2.36
N SER A 91 2.20 7.91 -3.40
CA SER A 91 3.14 6.86 -3.76
C SER A 91 4.33 6.86 -2.81
N PHE A 92 4.91 5.69 -2.57
CA PHE A 92 6.17 5.56 -1.82
C PHE A 92 7.20 4.86 -2.69
N HIS A 93 8.46 5.13 -2.39
CA HIS A 93 9.61 4.55 -3.10
C HIS A 93 10.16 3.39 -2.28
N SER A 94 10.41 2.26 -2.93
CA SER A 94 10.77 1.00 -2.27
C SER A 94 12.23 0.60 -2.51
N GLU A 95 12.86 0.99 -3.64
CA GLU A 95 14.21 0.59 -3.97
C GLU A 95 15.22 1.05 -2.92
N GLY A 96 16.13 0.16 -2.53
CA GLY A 96 17.14 0.42 -1.51
C GLY A 96 16.66 0.29 -0.07
N ASN A 97 15.35 0.10 0.16
CA ASN A 97 14.78 -0.13 1.48
C ASN A 97 14.74 -1.63 1.82
N THR A 98 14.54 -1.93 3.09
CA THR A 98 14.28 -3.31 3.55
C THR A 98 12.84 -3.70 3.22
N PHE A 99 12.65 -4.94 2.81
CA PHE A 99 11.33 -5.50 2.53
C PHE A 99 10.43 -5.48 3.77
N ASP A 100 9.23 -4.94 3.61
CA ASP A 100 8.16 -4.92 4.61
C ASP A 100 6.91 -5.56 4.02
N PRO A 101 6.42 -6.69 4.54
CA PRO A 101 5.22 -7.37 4.04
C PRO A 101 3.94 -6.51 4.06
N GLN A 102 3.88 -5.44 4.86
CA GLN A 102 2.74 -4.53 4.91
C GLN A 102 2.71 -3.54 3.75
N LEU A 103 3.87 -3.24 3.18
CA LEU A 103 4.05 -2.24 2.12
C LEU A 103 4.42 -2.88 0.77
N HIS A 104 5.04 -4.06 0.78
CA HIS A 104 5.67 -4.63 -0.40
C HIS A 104 5.16 -6.05 -0.68
N GLU A 105 5.10 -6.38 -1.97
CA GLU A 105 4.85 -7.70 -2.52
C GLU A 105 6.11 -8.16 -3.26
N ALA A 106 6.81 -9.18 -2.76
CA ALA A 106 7.96 -9.76 -3.42
C ALA A 106 7.48 -10.64 -4.59
N VAL A 107 7.71 -10.19 -5.81
CA VAL A 107 7.35 -10.92 -7.04
C VAL A 107 8.54 -11.66 -7.63
N GLU A 108 9.75 -11.24 -7.26
CA GLU A 108 11.00 -11.87 -7.67
C GLU A 108 12.00 -11.85 -6.51
N ILE A 109 12.72 -12.95 -6.34
CA ILE A 109 13.78 -13.09 -5.36
C ILE A 109 15.06 -13.42 -6.12
N GLU A 110 16.14 -12.66 -5.88
CA GLU A 110 17.46 -12.89 -6.47
C GLU A 110 18.45 -13.28 -5.39
N GLU A 111 19.08 -14.44 -5.55
CA GLU A 111 20.18 -14.86 -4.68
C GLU A 111 21.45 -14.10 -5.04
N THR A 112 21.92 -13.25 -4.14
CA THR A 112 23.09 -12.41 -4.34
C THR A 112 23.82 -12.15 -3.04
N THR A 113 25.13 -11.90 -3.14
CA THR A 113 25.97 -11.45 -2.03
C THR A 113 26.31 -9.95 -2.12
N GLU A 114 25.88 -9.28 -3.19
CA GLU A 114 26.17 -7.86 -3.43
C GLU A 114 25.28 -6.93 -2.60
N HIS A 115 24.11 -7.43 -2.16
CA HIS A 115 23.14 -6.67 -1.39
C HIS A 115 22.80 -7.38 -0.08
N PRO A 116 22.44 -6.64 0.97
CA PRO A 116 21.96 -7.21 2.24
C PRO A 116 20.72 -8.08 2.03
N ASP A 117 20.58 -9.12 2.85
CA ASP A 117 19.41 -9.97 2.86
C ASP A 117 18.13 -9.16 3.13
N GLY A 118 17.10 -9.38 2.32
CA GLY A 118 15.84 -8.65 2.40
C GLY A 118 15.85 -7.23 1.82
N MET A 119 16.94 -6.79 1.18
CA MET A 119 16.99 -5.49 0.51
C MET A 119 16.18 -5.52 -0.80
N ILE A 120 15.41 -4.48 -1.05
CA ILE A 120 14.68 -4.29 -2.29
C ILE A 120 15.64 -3.76 -3.36
N MET A 121 15.87 -4.58 -4.39
CA MET A 121 16.79 -4.26 -5.48
C MET A 121 16.12 -3.47 -6.60
N HIS A 122 14.85 -3.75 -6.85
CA HIS A 122 14.09 -3.12 -7.93
C HIS A 122 12.60 -3.03 -7.61
N GLU A 123 11.97 -1.93 -8.05
CA GLU A 123 10.53 -1.70 -7.93
C GLU A 123 9.88 -1.80 -9.32
N PHE A 124 9.15 -2.90 -9.57
CA PHE A 124 8.44 -3.10 -10.84
C PHE A 124 7.19 -2.23 -10.94
N THR A 125 6.50 -2.07 -9.80
CA THR A 125 5.25 -1.33 -9.72
C THR A 125 5.21 -0.55 -8.41
N LYS A 126 4.92 0.75 -8.49
CA LYS A 126 4.88 1.64 -7.33
C LYS A 126 3.81 1.24 -6.33
N GLY A 127 4.14 1.34 -5.06
CA GLY A 127 3.18 1.23 -3.97
C GLY A 127 2.47 2.55 -3.70
N TYR A 128 1.23 2.46 -3.21
CA TYR A 128 0.42 3.61 -2.81
C TYR A 128 -0.20 3.39 -1.45
N LYS A 129 -0.24 4.44 -0.62
CA LYS A 129 -0.82 4.42 0.71
C LYS A 129 -1.69 5.66 0.97
N SER A 130 -2.68 5.51 1.86
CA SER A 130 -3.50 6.58 2.41
C SER A 130 -3.33 6.59 3.92
N GLY A 131 -2.60 7.58 4.44
CA GLY A 131 -2.18 7.61 5.84
C GLY A 131 -1.39 6.34 6.22
N ALA A 132 -1.88 5.59 7.20
CA ALA A 132 -1.27 4.33 7.66
C ALA A 132 -1.70 3.10 6.83
N ARG A 133 -2.69 3.25 5.95
CA ARG A 133 -3.27 2.13 5.18
C ARG A 133 -2.61 2.01 3.81
N THR A 134 -2.16 0.80 3.49
CA THR A 134 -1.67 0.47 2.15
C THR A 134 -2.87 0.22 1.23
N ILE A 135 -2.98 1.01 0.15
CA ILE A 135 -4.00 0.86 -0.90
C ILE A 135 -3.55 -0.21 -1.90
N ARG A 136 -2.28 -0.13 -2.30
CA ARG A 136 -1.64 -1.11 -3.17
C ARG A 136 -0.18 -1.29 -2.74
N PRO A 137 0.27 -2.52 -2.45
CA PRO A 137 1.68 -2.78 -2.17
C PRO A 137 2.55 -2.51 -3.40
N ALA A 138 3.81 -2.12 -3.19
CA ALA A 138 4.79 -2.05 -4.24
C ALA A 138 5.21 -3.47 -4.63
N ARG A 139 5.26 -3.77 -5.93
CA ARG A 139 5.77 -5.05 -6.43
C ARG A 139 7.26 -4.93 -6.66
N VAL A 140 8.01 -5.75 -5.94
CA VAL A 140 9.47 -5.57 -5.80
C VAL A 140 10.25 -6.85 -6.05
N LYS A 141 11.52 -6.66 -6.41
CA LYS A 141 12.55 -7.70 -6.43
C LYS A 141 13.38 -7.57 -5.17
N VAL A 142 13.55 -8.69 -4.45
CA VAL A 142 14.22 -8.72 -3.14
C VAL A 142 15.50 -9.55 -3.24
N ALA A 143 16.58 -9.03 -2.66
CA ALA A 143 17.83 -9.76 -2.50
C ALA A 143 17.70 -10.80 -1.37
N LYS A 144 18.21 -12.01 -1.63
CA LYS A 144 18.34 -13.07 -0.64
C LYS A 144 19.76 -13.59 -0.61
N LEU A 145 20.33 -13.75 0.57
CA LEU A 145 21.64 -14.38 0.67
C LEU A 145 21.55 -15.86 0.28
N PRO A 146 22.47 -16.36 -0.56
CA PRO A 146 22.53 -17.77 -0.90
C PRO A 146 22.64 -18.61 0.37
N GLN A 147 21.75 -19.59 0.54
CA GLN A 147 21.89 -20.56 1.62
C GLN A 147 23.10 -21.45 1.27
N VAL A 148 24.20 -21.27 1.97
CA VAL A 148 25.28 -22.25 1.97
C VAL A 148 24.72 -23.52 2.61
N LEU A 149 24.37 -24.51 1.78
CA LEU A 149 24.04 -25.84 2.28
C LEU A 149 25.25 -26.31 3.09
N ALA A 150 25.10 -26.42 4.41
CA ALA A 150 26.09 -27.06 5.25
C ALA A 150 26.36 -28.45 4.67
N PRO A 151 27.63 -28.87 4.47
CA PRO A 151 27.93 -30.19 3.98
C PRO A 151 27.26 -31.22 4.91
N ALA A 152 26.51 -32.14 4.32
CA ALA A 152 25.92 -33.25 5.05
C ALA A 152 27.04 -33.94 5.80
N GLU A 153 26.95 -33.99 7.14
CA GLU A 153 27.83 -34.81 7.95
C GLU A 153 27.69 -36.25 7.48
N GLU A 154 28.75 -36.74 6.79
CA GLU A 154 28.89 -38.15 6.49
C GLU A 154 28.87 -38.93 7.81
N SER A 155 27.76 -39.56 8.08
CA SER A 155 27.67 -40.56 9.14
C SER A 155 28.59 -41.72 8.78
N THR A 156 29.84 -41.64 9.22
CA THR A 156 30.74 -42.77 9.28
C THR A 156 30.16 -43.81 10.25
N SER A 157 29.38 -44.74 9.69
CA SER A 157 29.09 -45.98 10.38
C SER A 157 30.32 -46.82 10.44
N THR A 158 31.00 -46.75 11.57
CA THR A 158 32.05 -47.73 11.89
C THR A 158 31.35 -49.01 12.37
N MET A 159 31.42 -50.02 11.50
CA MET A 159 31.18 -51.42 11.91
C MET A 159 32.36 -51.90 12.69
N GLU A 160 32.16 -52.36 13.92
CA GLU A 160 32.86 -53.47 14.57
C GLU A 160 31.89 -54.29 15.39
#